data_ffef463de7b8ef8d865240c0838ae854
#
_entry.id   ffef463de7b8ef8d865240c0838ae854
#
_cell.length_a   1.000
_cell.length_b   1.000
_cell.length_c   1.000
_cell.angle_alpha   90.00
_cell.angle_beta   90.00
_cell.angle_gamma   90.00
#
_symmetry.space_group_name_H-M   'P 1'
#
loop_
_entity.id
_entity.type
_entity.pdbx_description
1 polymer ?
#
loop_
_entity_poly.entity_id
_entity_poly.type
_entity_poly.pdbx_seq_one_letter_code
_entity_poly.pdbx_strand_id
1 'polypeptide(L)'
;MAKVPKGWKDAGAGEEQIDHILYDSQLSTTAANTKLNMFKQTEAANGLKLTNMTKANELPTSQRMLIKKISVFFNDVPAGVDIENLLDKAVCEFLINNKRVMAAPMRMFLHESTVLPAGATQDEQEAIGKSLELENYIALPGGVNFTFDLS
;
A
#
# COMPACT_ATOMS: atom_id res chain seq x y z
N MET A 1 13.92 -7.27 -16.44
CA MET A 1 13.07 -8.31 -15.82
C MET A 1 13.19 -8.19 -14.30
N ALA A 2 12.07 -8.11 -13.62
CA ALA A 2 12.04 -8.08 -12.17
C ALA A 2 12.62 -9.37 -11.59
N LYS A 3 13.41 -9.23 -10.52
CA LYS A 3 14.09 -10.38 -9.90
C LYS A 3 13.20 -10.96 -8.79
N VAL A 4 12.82 -12.20 -8.98
CA VAL A 4 12.14 -13.00 -7.94
C VAL A 4 13.17 -13.46 -6.91
N PRO A 5 12.89 -13.33 -5.60
CA PRO A 5 13.81 -13.81 -4.57
C PRO A 5 14.11 -15.30 -4.70
N LYS A 6 15.33 -15.69 -4.32
CA LYS A 6 15.76 -17.09 -4.38
C LYS A 6 14.82 -17.97 -3.52
N GLY A 7 14.32 -19.06 -4.10
CA GLY A 7 13.38 -19.96 -3.43
C GLY A 7 11.90 -19.62 -3.62
N TRP A 8 11.57 -18.55 -4.38
CA TRP A 8 10.21 -18.10 -4.64
C TRP A 8 9.79 -18.24 -6.11
N LYS A 9 10.47 -19.11 -6.86
CA LYS A 9 10.37 -19.11 -8.33
C LYS A 9 9.05 -19.64 -8.87
N ASP A 10 8.47 -20.66 -8.24
CA ASP A 10 7.24 -21.27 -8.76
C ASP A 10 6.38 -21.83 -7.62
N ALA A 11 5.08 -21.92 -7.82
CA ALA A 11 4.21 -22.68 -6.96
C ALA A 11 4.68 -24.14 -6.92
N GLY A 12 4.88 -24.67 -5.72
CA GLY A 12 5.23 -26.08 -5.53
C GLY A 12 4.08 -27.01 -5.96
N ALA A 13 4.34 -28.29 -6.03
CA ALA A 13 3.29 -29.27 -6.31
C ALA A 13 2.18 -29.17 -5.26
N GLY A 14 0.97 -28.85 -5.69
CA GLY A 14 -0.19 -28.62 -4.81
C GLY A 14 -0.38 -27.17 -4.35
N GLU A 15 0.45 -26.23 -4.80
CA GLU A 15 0.26 -24.80 -4.61
C GLU A 15 -0.44 -24.19 -5.83
N GLU A 16 -1.38 -23.29 -5.60
CA GLU A 16 -2.03 -22.50 -6.64
C GLU A 16 -1.40 -21.10 -6.68
N GLN A 17 -1.04 -20.65 -7.86
CA GLN A 17 -0.57 -19.28 -8.08
C GLN A 17 -1.69 -18.45 -8.67
N ILE A 18 -2.08 -17.39 -7.96
CA ILE A 18 -3.09 -16.44 -8.41
C ILE A 18 -2.55 -15.02 -8.37
N ASP A 19 -2.98 -14.18 -9.29
CA ASP A 19 -2.78 -12.75 -9.18
C ASP A 19 -3.83 -12.18 -8.22
N HIS A 20 -3.36 -11.54 -7.16
CA HIS A 20 -4.21 -11.04 -6.08
C HIS A 20 -3.84 -9.59 -5.72
N ILE A 21 -4.85 -8.80 -5.39
CA ILE A 21 -4.68 -7.45 -4.89
C ILE A 21 -4.95 -7.44 -3.39
N LEU A 22 -3.95 -7.06 -2.60
CA LEU A 22 -4.13 -6.77 -1.19
C LEU A 22 -4.41 -5.28 -1.04
N TYR A 23 -5.48 -4.92 -0.35
CA TYR A 23 -5.86 -3.53 -0.16
C TYR A 23 -6.32 -3.25 1.28
N ASP A 24 -6.10 -2.02 1.70
CA ASP A 24 -6.60 -1.47 2.95
C ASP A 24 -6.92 0.02 2.74
N SER A 25 -7.96 0.50 3.39
CA SER A 25 -8.41 1.87 3.31
C SER A 25 -8.66 2.42 4.70
N GLN A 26 -8.00 3.50 5.05
CA GLN A 26 -8.12 4.14 6.35
C GLN A 26 -8.47 5.61 6.23
N LEU A 27 -9.25 6.10 7.19
CA LEU A 27 -9.54 7.51 7.33
C LEU A 27 -8.31 8.22 7.91
N SER A 28 -7.78 9.19 7.16
CA SER A 28 -6.76 10.09 7.70
C SER A 28 -7.41 11.06 8.68
N THR A 29 -6.93 11.09 9.91
CA THR A 29 -7.32 12.13 10.87
C THR A 29 -6.50 13.39 10.62
N THR A 30 -7.10 14.57 10.82
CA THR A 30 -6.47 15.88 10.60
C THR A 30 -5.38 16.24 11.61
N ALA A 31 -5.03 15.35 12.52
CA ALA A 31 -3.96 15.60 13.49
C ALA A 31 -2.59 15.63 12.79
N ALA A 32 -1.90 16.75 12.91
CA ALA A 32 -0.53 16.89 12.41
C ALA A 32 0.39 15.79 12.97
N ASN A 33 1.25 15.23 12.11
CA ASN A 33 2.21 14.19 12.46
C ASN A 33 1.60 12.82 12.87
N THR A 34 0.42 12.49 12.40
CA THR A 34 -0.16 11.17 12.66
C THR A 34 0.38 10.14 11.68
N LYS A 35 1.05 9.15 12.22
CA LYS A 35 1.46 7.98 11.44
C LYS A 35 0.24 7.10 11.15
N LEU A 36 -0.05 6.86 9.87
CA LEU A 36 -1.06 5.90 9.45
C LEU A 36 -0.40 4.53 9.26
N ASN A 37 -0.93 3.55 9.95
CA ASN A 37 -0.46 2.18 9.87
C ASN A 37 -1.50 1.36 9.10
N MET A 38 -1.18 1.05 7.84
CA MET A 38 -2.08 0.30 6.96
C MET A 38 -2.06 -1.20 7.28
N PHE A 39 -3.09 -1.89 6.83
CA PHE A 39 -3.29 -3.33 7.01
C PHE A 39 -3.55 -3.80 8.46
N LYS A 40 -3.85 -2.87 9.35
CA LYS A 40 -4.32 -3.17 10.72
C LYS A 40 -5.76 -3.68 10.79
N GLN A 41 -6.57 -3.30 9.82
CA GLN A 41 -7.98 -3.65 9.77
C GLN A 41 -8.16 -5.06 9.22
N THR A 42 -9.25 -5.71 9.61
CA THR A 42 -9.65 -7.00 9.07
C THR A 42 -11.00 -6.90 8.39
N GLU A 43 -11.22 -7.70 7.36
CA GLU A 43 -12.49 -7.81 6.65
C GLU A 43 -13.65 -8.12 7.60
N ALA A 44 -13.44 -9.03 8.55
CA ALA A 44 -14.46 -9.42 9.54
C ALA A 44 -14.95 -8.26 10.41
N ALA A 45 -14.06 -7.27 10.69
CA ALA A 45 -14.41 -6.11 11.51
C ALA A 45 -14.91 -4.92 10.68
N ASN A 46 -14.42 -4.73 9.47
CA ASN A 46 -14.60 -3.51 8.68
C ASN A 46 -15.29 -3.72 7.31
N GLY A 47 -15.39 -4.96 6.87
CA GLY A 47 -15.99 -5.36 5.59
C GLY A 47 -15.07 -5.18 4.38
N LEU A 48 -15.38 -5.92 3.32
CA LEU A 48 -14.62 -5.94 2.06
C LEU A 48 -14.48 -4.59 1.35
N LYS A 49 -15.30 -3.60 1.68
CA LYS A 49 -15.17 -2.27 1.08
C LYS A 49 -13.92 -1.52 1.55
N LEU A 50 -13.43 -1.82 2.74
CA LEU A 50 -12.30 -1.13 3.34
C LEU A 50 -11.02 -1.95 3.30
N THR A 51 -11.10 -3.26 3.48
CA THR A 51 -9.92 -4.12 3.48
C THR A 51 -10.29 -5.56 3.11
N ASN A 52 -9.35 -6.28 2.53
CA ASN A 52 -9.46 -7.73 2.31
C ASN A 52 -8.51 -8.54 3.19
N MET A 53 -8.01 -7.92 4.25
CA MET A 53 -7.18 -8.62 5.23
C MET A 53 -8.01 -9.55 6.10
N THR A 54 -7.67 -10.82 6.13
CA THR A 54 -8.29 -11.79 7.06
C THR A 54 -7.70 -11.73 8.46
N LYS A 55 -6.45 -11.29 8.58
CA LYS A 55 -5.73 -11.10 9.83
C LYS A 55 -4.98 -9.77 9.79
N ALA A 56 -4.97 -9.03 10.89
CA ALA A 56 -4.29 -7.74 10.97
C ALA A 56 -2.79 -7.90 10.78
N ASN A 57 -2.22 -7.15 9.84
CA ASN A 57 -0.78 -7.08 9.57
C ASN A 57 -0.10 -8.43 9.26
N GLU A 58 -0.84 -9.45 8.83
CA GLU A 58 -0.29 -10.78 8.59
C GLU A 58 -1.08 -11.52 7.51
N LEU A 59 -0.39 -12.21 6.61
CA LEU A 59 -1.03 -13.17 5.72
C LEU A 59 -1.28 -14.50 6.44
N PRO A 60 -2.32 -15.26 6.08
CA PRO A 60 -2.49 -16.63 6.54
C PRO A 60 -1.21 -17.46 6.35
N THR A 61 -0.91 -18.35 7.28
CA THR A 61 0.31 -19.16 7.26
C THR A 61 0.45 -20.06 6.03
N SER A 62 -0.68 -20.42 5.42
CA SER A 62 -0.76 -21.19 4.17
C SER A 62 -0.53 -20.37 2.90
N GLN A 63 -0.44 -19.06 3.02
CA GLN A 63 -0.28 -18.14 1.87
C GLN A 63 1.09 -17.49 1.89
N ARG A 64 1.57 -17.14 0.70
CA ARG A 64 2.75 -16.28 0.51
C ARG A 64 2.49 -15.35 -0.66
N MET A 65 3.05 -14.17 -0.65
CA MET A 65 2.84 -13.16 -1.68
C MET A 65 4.17 -12.61 -2.21
N LEU A 66 4.23 -12.44 -3.53
CA LEU A 66 5.26 -11.63 -4.17
C LEU A 66 4.66 -10.28 -4.53
N ILE A 67 5.09 -9.25 -3.85
CA ILE A 67 4.64 -7.88 -4.10
C ILE A 67 5.41 -7.36 -5.31
N LYS A 68 4.68 -7.08 -6.37
CA LYS A 68 5.20 -6.56 -7.65
C LYS A 68 5.01 -5.06 -7.78
N LYS A 69 3.92 -4.55 -7.19
CA LYS A 69 3.50 -3.16 -7.34
C LYS A 69 2.83 -2.68 -6.05
N ILE A 70 3.10 -1.45 -5.68
CA ILE A 70 2.46 -0.77 -4.56
C ILE A 70 1.86 0.54 -5.09
N SER A 71 0.61 0.81 -4.72
CA SER A 71 -0.10 2.02 -5.10
C SER A 71 -0.79 2.63 -3.90
N VAL A 72 -0.75 3.94 -3.81
CA VAL A 72 -1.50 4.73 -2.85
C VAL A 72 -2.43 5.67 -3.63
N PHE A 73 -3.66 5.79 -3.20
CA PHE A 73 -4.60 6.75 -3.75
C PHE A 73 -5.45 7.35 -2.64
N PHE A 74 -5.91 8.56 -2.88
CA PHE A 74 -6.75 9.29 -1.96
C PHE A 74 -8.18 9.31 -2.48
N ASN A 75 -9.13 8.94 -1.62
CA ASN A 75 -10.54 9.16 -1.81
C ASN A 75 -10.97 10.30 -0.89
N ASP A 76 -11.82 11.20 -1.38
CA ASP A 76 -12.41 12.28 -0.59
C ASP A 76 -11.39 13.11 0.22
N VAL A 77 -10.51 13.80 -0.47
CA VAL A 77 -9.63 14.75 0.21
C VAL A 77 -10.45 15.98 0.61
N PRO A 78 -10.54 16.32 1.92
CA PRO A 78 -11.28 17.48 2.37
C PRO A 78 -10.77 18.79 1.76
N ALA A 79 -11.65 19.71 1.46
CA ALA A 79 -11.26 21.05 1.00
C ALA A 79 -10.33 21.72 2.03
N GLY A 80 -9.22 22.28 1.56
CA GLY A 80 -8.23 22.96 2.39
C GLY A 80 -7.08 22.08 2.90
N VAL A 81 -7.03 20.80 2.53
CA VAL A 81 -5.82 19.97 2.74
C VAL A 81 -4.80 20.32 1.67
N ASP A 82 -3.61 20.72 2.10
CA ASP A 82 -2.48 20.94 1.22
C ASP A 82 -1.88 19.60 0.78
N ILE A 83 -2.43 19.07 -0.31
CA ILE A 83 -2.01 17.78 -0.88
C ILE A 83 -0.55 17.85 -1.34
N GLU A 84 -0.10 18.95 -1.91
CA GLU A 84 1.28 19.09 -2.36
C GLU A 84 2.25 18.92 -1.19
N ASN A 85 1.97 19.55 -0.05
CA ASN A 85 2.76 19.37 1.16
C ASN A 85 2.74 17.94 1.66
N LEU A 86 1.59 17.26 1.60
CA LEU A 86 1.48 15.85 1.97
C LEU A 86 2.33 14.97 1.04
N LEU A 87 2.23 15.18 -0.25
CA LEU A 87 2.97 14.42 -1.26
C LEU A 87 4.48 14.63 -1.18
N ASP A 88 4.90 15.85 -0.85
CA ASP A 88 6.32 16.20 -0.78
C ASP A 88 6.99 15.81 0.54
N LYS A 89 6.23 15.80 1.63
CA LYS A 89 6.78 15.55 2.97
C LYS A 89 6.50 14.17 3.52
N ALA A 90 5.40 13.52 3.09
CA ALA A 90 5.05 12.21 3.59
C ALA A 90 5.96 11.13 3.02
N VAL A 91 6.33 10.19 3.87
CA VAL A 91 7.15 9.03 3.55
C VAL A 91 6.35 7.77 3.76
N CYS A 92 6.41 6.87 2.79
CA CYS A 92 5.85 5.53 2.89
C CYS A 92 6.96 4.54 3.24
N GLU A 93 6.72 3.73 4.26
CA GLU A 93 7.65 2.70 4.70
C GLU A 93 6.98 1.33 4.68
N PHE A 94 7.64 0.34 4.09
CA PHE A 94 7.22 -1.05 4.16
C PHE A 94 8.15 -1.83 5.07
N LEU A 95 7.59 -2.44 6.11
CA LEU A 95 8.34 -3.20 7.11
C LEU A 95 7.86 -4.65 7.14
N ILE A 96 8.79 -5.57 7.31
CA ILE A 96 8.54 -7.01 7.57
C ILE A 96 9.28 -7.36 8.85
N ASN A 97 8.58 -7.91 9.84
CA ASN A 97 9.13 -8.19 11.19
C ASN A 97 9.87 -6.97 11.79
N ASN A 98 9.27 -5.79 11.68
CA ASN A 98 9.85 -4.51 12.13
C ASN A 98 11.16 -4.11 11.43
N LYS A 99 11.56 -4.84 10.39
CA LYS A 99 12.70 -4.47 9.56
C LYS A 99 12.20 -3.71 8.35
N ARG A 100 12.71 -2.50 8.14
CA ARG A 100 12.42 -1.71 6.95
C ARG A 100 12.98 -2.41 5.71
N VAL A 101 12.07 -2.74 4.79
CA VAL A 101 12.41 -3.33 3.49
C VAL A 101 12.47 -2.26 2.43
N MET A 102 11.61 -1.25 2.55
CA MET A 102 11.53 -0.15 1.60
C MET A 102 11.08 1.13 2.31
N ALA A 103 11.61 2.26 1.88
CA ALA A 103 11.11 3.58 2.22
C ALA A 103 11.25 4.51 1.00
N ALA A 104 10.22 5.27 0.71
CA ALA A 104 10.25 6.24 -0.38
C ALA A 104 9.23 7.37 -0.12
N PRO A 105 9.42 8.54 -0.74
CA PRO A 105 8.42 9.61 -0.70
C PRO A 105 7.06 9.13 -1.22
N MET A 106 5.98 9.58 -0.61
CA MET A 106 4.61 9.19 -0.96
C MET A 106 4.29 9.41 -2.45
N ARG A 107 4.82 10.46 -3.04
CA ARG A 107 4.65 10.78 -4.46
C ARG A 107 5.01 9.63 -5.41
N MET A 108 5.94 8.76 -5.03
CA MET A 108 6.35 7.61 -5.84
C MET A 108 5.32 6.48 -5.88
N PHE A 109 4.38 6.47 -4.94
CA PHE A 109 3.37 5.41 -4.81
C PHE A 109 2.00 5.80 -5.37
N LEU A 110 1.82 7.05 -5.79
CA LEU A 110 0.52 7.53 -6.25
C LEU A 110 0.04 6.76 -7.47
N HIS A 111 -1.23 6.39 -7.43
CA HIS A 111 -1.89 5.77 -8.57
C HIS A 111 -2.12 6.81 -9.69
N GLU A 112 -2.02 6.39 -10.95
CA GLU A 112 -2.17 7.25 -12.14
C GLU A 112 -3.54 7.95 -12.23
N SER A 113 -4.56 7.38 -11.61
CA SER A 113 -5.92 7.91 -11.58
C SER A 113 -6.28 8.62 -10.28
N THR A 114 -5.31 9.09 -9.51
CA THR A 114 -5.59 9.85 -8.29
C THR A 114 -6.26 11.16 -8.66
N VAL A 115 -7.54 11.31 -8.31
CA VAL A 115 -8.32 12.52 -8.52
C VAL A 115 -8.03 13.48 -7.38
N LEU A 116 -7.61 14.70 -7.71
CA LEU A 116 -7.46 15.76 -6.73
C LEU A 116 -8.81 16.29 -6.25
N PRO A 117 -8.90 16.89 -5.03
CA PRO A 117 -10.16 17.26 -4.42
C PRO A 117 -10.95 18.30 -5.20
N ALA A 118 -12.26 18.30 -4.96
CA ALA A 118 -13.15 19.33 -5.44
C ALA A 118 -12.71 20.72 -4.92
N GLY A 119 -12.34 21.61 -5.84
CA GLY A 119 -11.82 22.95 -5.52
C GLY A 119 -10.41 23.19 -6.06
N ALA A 120 -9.70 22.14 -6.48
CA ALA A 120 -8.53 22.29 -7.31
C ALA A 120 -8.94 22.87 -8.68
N THR A 121 -8.10 23.71 -9.27
CA THR A 121 -8.28 24.19 -10.63
C THR A 121 -8.20 23.02 -11.62
N GLN A 122 -8.77 23.17 -12.79
CA GLN A 122 -8.81 22.07 -13.77
C GLN A 122 -7.41 21.56 -14.16
N ASP A 123 -6.41 22.40 -14.06
CA ASP A 123 -5.00 22.08 -14.31
C ASP A 123 -4.37 21.26 -13.14
N GLU A 124 -4.95 21.35 -11.94
CA GLU A 124 -4.53 20.60 -10.74
C GLU A 124 -5.21 19.22 -10.62
N GLN A 125 -6.15 18.92 -11.51
CA GLN A 125 -6.87 17.63 -11.55
C GLN A 125 -6.15 16.58 -12.43
N GLU A 126 -5.00 16.88 -12.97
CA GLU A 126 -4.22 15.89 -13.70
C GLU A 126 -3.73 14.77 -12.79
N ALA A 127 -3.71 13.55 -13.31
CA ALA A 127 -3.18 12.39 -12.63
C ALA A 127 -1.70 12.58 -12.30
N ILE A 128 -1.39 12.83 -11.03
CA ILE A 128 -0.04 13.21 -10.56
C ILE A 128 0.75 11.98 -10.13
N GLY A 129 0.55 10.84 -10.65
CA GLY A 129 1.30 9.72 -10.12
C GLY A 129 1.50 8.57 -11.07
N LYS A 130 2.47 7.78 -10.75
CA LYS A 130 2.70 6.48 -11.34
C LYS A 130 2.93 5.49 -10.22
N SER A 131 2.09 4.47 -10.13
CA SER A 131 2.26 3.41 -9.13
C SER A 131 3.69 2.88 -9.13
N LEU A 132 4.25 2.63 -7.96
CA LEU A 132 5.60 2.11 -7.84
C LEU A 132 5.65 0.64 -8.27
N GLU A 133 6.22 0.38 -9.43
CA GLU A 133 6.58 -0.96 -9.87
C GLU A 133 7.97 -1.33 -9.34
N LEU A 134 8.07 -2.49 -8.72
CA LEU A 134 9.30 -2.94 -8.10
C LEU A 134 10.17 -3.70 -9.11
N GLU A 135 11.42 -3.28 -9.27
CA GLU A 135 12.42 -4.04 -10.04
C GLU A 135 12.77 -5.36 -9.36
N ASN A 136 12.82 -5.35 -8.04
CA ASN A 136 12.97 -6.54 -7.22
C ASN A 136 11.70 -6.76 -6.42
N TYR A 137 11.05 -7.89 -6.62
CA TYR A 137 9.83 -8.22 -5.89
C TYR A 137 10.09 -8.40 -4.40
N ILE A 138 9.17 -7.91 -3.57
CA ILE A 138 9.24 -8.14 -2.13
C ILE A 138 8.54 -9.46 -1.83
N ALA A 139 9.26 -10.39 -1.19
CA ALA A 139 8.71 -11.64 -0.72
C ALA A 139 8.08 -11.45 0.66
N LEU A 140 6.78 -11.71 0.76
CA LEU A 140 6.02 -11.68 2.01
C LEU A 140 5.55 -13.08 2.37
N PRO A 141 6.22 -13.76 3.31
CA PRO A 141 5.81 -15.08 3.80
C PRO A 141 4.50 -15.00 4.61
N GLY A 142 3.73 -16.08 4.63
CA GLY A 142 2.59 -16.22 5.54
C GLY A 142 3.03 -16.33 6.99
N GLY A 143 2.17 -15.91 7.92
CA GLY A 143 2.45 -15.93 9.35
C GLY A 143 3.51 -14.92 9.80
N VAL A 144 3.89 -13.99 8.95
CA VAL A 144 4.89 -12.97 9.25
C VAL A 144 4.23 -11.59 9.33
N ASN A 145 4.57 -10.84 10.36
CA ASN A 145 4.03 -9.49 10.53
C ASN A 145 4.62 -8.54 9.49
N PHE A 146 3.77 -7.74 8.87
CA PHE A 146 4.18 -6.66 7.98
C PHE A 146 3.35 -5.40 8.21
N THR A 147 3.89 -4.25 7.87
CA THR A 147 3.18 -2.98 7.92
C THR A 147 3.56 -2.12 6.72
N PHE A 148 2.61 -1.33 6.27
CA PHE A 148 2.85 -0.23 5.36
C PHE A 148 2.44 1.06 6.07
N ASP A 149 3.43 1.85 6.40
CA ASP A 149 3.29 3.03 7.23
C ASP A 149 3.41 4.30 6.39
N LEU A 150 2.51 5.24 6.63
CA LEU A 150 2.49 6.58 6.05
C LEU A 150 2.78 7.58 7.18
N SER A 151 3.81 8.38 7.05
CA SER A 151 4.22 9.36 8.08
C SER A 151 4.65 10.68 7.47
#